data_3de145a81effa7ce59a02c364ea74560
#
_entry.id   3de145a81effa7ce59a02c364ea74560
#
_cell.length_a   1.000
_cell.length_b   1.000
_cell.length_c   1.000
_cell.angle_alpha   90.00
_cell.angle_beta   90.00
_cell.angle_gamma   90.00
#
_symmetry.space_group_name_H-M   'P 1'
#
loop_
_entity.id
_entity.type
_entity.pdbx_description
1 polymer ?
#
loop_
_entity_poly.entity_id
_entity_poly.type
_entity_poly.pdbx_seq_one_letter_code
_entity_poly.pdbx_strand_id
1 'polypeptide(L)' 'MRKAYNVTLNRHDAKILKKYLHACKIVFEASAYFDDIYFTMYLDKSEADLVNEFLEVL' A
#
# COMPACT_ATOMS: atom_id res chain seq x y z
N MET A 1 -3.02 -10.93 13.89
CA MET A 1 -1.64 -10.43 13.97
C MET A 1 -1.26 -9.74 12.67
N ARG A 2 -0.70 -8.53 12.76
CA ARG A 2 -0.33 -7.78 11.56
C ARG A 2 1.08 -8.12 11.11
N LYS A 3 1.28 -8.16 9.79
CA LYS A 3 2.57 -8.43 9.19
C LYS A 3 2.95 -7.28 8.26
N ALA A 4 4.22 -7.10 8.02
CA ALA A 4 4.72 -6.11 7.09
C ALA A 4 4.62 -6.63 5.65
N TYR A 5 3.98 -5.85 4.78
CA TYR A 5 3.87 -6.15 3.35
C TYR A 5 4.51 -5.01 2.58
N ASN A 6 5.29 -5.35 1.57
CA ASN A 6 6.03 -4.36 0.78
C ASN A 6 5.55 -4.35 -0.66
N VAL A 7 5.44 -3.14 -1.22
CA VAL A 7 5.09 -2.99 -2.63
C VAL A 7 5.76 -1.72 -3.16
N THR A 8 6.17 -1.76 -4.42
CA THR A 8 6.74 -0.61 -5.10
C THR A 8 5.82 -0.21 -6.24
N LEU A 9 5.43 1.06 -6.30
CA LEU A 9 4.53 1.58 -7.32
C LEU A 9 5.11 2.86 -7.91
N ASN A 10 4.68 3.18 -9.15
CA ASN A 10 5.01 4.47 -9.73
C ASN A 10 4.27 5.56 -8.95
N ARG A 11 4.64 6.84 -9.18
CA ARG A 11 4.09 7.95 -8.41
C ARG A 11 2.58 8.10 -8.56
N HIS A 12 2.06 7.84 -9.76
CA HIS A 12 0.63 7.96 -10.01
C HIS A 12 -0.16 6.93 -9.21
N ASP A 13 0.22 5.66 -9.31
CA ASP A 13 -0.45 4.59 -8.58
C ASP A 13 -0.24 4.70 -7.08
N ALA A 14 0.94 5.17 -6.66
CA ALA A 14 1.24 5.38 -5.25
C ALA A 14 0.29 6.40 -4.62
N LYS A 15 -0.03 7.48 -5.35
CA LYS A 15 -0.97 8.49 -4.87
C LYS A 15 -2.36 7.88 -4.62
N ILE A 16 -2.79 7.02 -5.52
CA ILE A 16 -4.08 6.33 -5.40
C ILE A 16 -4.07 5.39 -4.20
N LEU A 17 -3.00 4.61 -4.05
CA LEU A 17 -2.88 3.68 -2.93
C LEU A 17 -2.86 4.41 -1.58
N LYS A 18 -2.16 5.53 -1.49
CA LYS A 18 -2.14 6.32 -0.25
C LYS A 18 -3.55 6.72 0.18
N LYS A 19 -4.36 7.18 -0.74
CA LYS A 19 -5.74 7.57 -0.43
C LYS A 19 -6.54 6.38 0.09
N TYR A 20 -6.36 5.23 -0.56
CA TYR A 20 -7.05 4.00 -0.14
C TYR A 20 -6.65 3.59 1.27
N LEU A 21 -5.34 3.59 1.56
CA LEU A 21 -4.84 3.20 2.88
C LEU A 21 -5.32 4.14 3.97
N HIS A 22 -5.34 5.45 3.70
CA HIS A 22 -5.88 6.41 4.65
C HIS A 22 -7.38 6.19 4.90
N ALA A 23 -8.14 5.92 3.86
CA ALA A 23 -9.58 5.67 3.99
C ALA A 23 -9.85 4.42 4.84
N CYS A 24 -8.99 3.41 4.72
CA CYS A 24 -9.11 2.17 5.49
C CYS A 24 -8.45 2.24 6.87
N LYS A 25 -7.82 3.37 7.19
CA LYS A 25 -7.09 3.58 8.46
C LYS A 25 -6.00 2.53 8.67
N ILE A 26 -5.31 2.19 7.59
CA ILE A 26 -4.21 1.24 7.63
C ILE A 26 -2.91 2.00 7.90
N VAL A 27 -2.09 1.49 8.82
CA VAL A 27 -0.79 2.06 9.12
C VAL A 27 0.20 1.65 8.04
N PHE A 28 0.91 2.61 7.48
CA PHE A 28 1.91 2.33 6.46
C PHE A 28 3.02 3.36 6.49
N GLU A 29 4.14 2.99 5.86
CA GLU A 29 5.26 3.91 5.63
C GLU A 29 5.52 3.95 4.14
N ALA A 30 5.93 5.09 3.63
CA ALA A 30 6.23 5.27 2.21
C ALA A 30 7.53 6.03 2.05
N SER A 31 8.37 5.57 1.13
CA SER A 31 9.66 6.20 0.83
C SER A 31 9.80 6.38 -0.66
N ALA A 32 10.31 7.54 -1.08
CA ALA A 32 10.61 7.77 -2.49
C ALA A 32 11.92 7.09 -2.84
N TYR A 33 11.93 6.40 -3.98
CA TYR A 33 13.12 5.73 -4.47
C TYR A 33 13.19 5.92 -5.99
N PHE A 34 14.02 6.84 -6.44
CA PHE A 34 14.07 7.28 -7.84
C PHE A 34 12.68 7.80 -8.25
N ASP A 35 12.08 7.19 -9.28
CA ASP A 35 10.76 7.59 -9.76
C ASP A 35 9.63 6.79 -9.13
N ASP A 36 9.96 5.87 -8.24
CA ASP A 36 8.98 4.98 -7.62
C ASP A 36 8.81 5.30 -6.14
N ILE A 37 7.70 4.80 -5.58
CA ILE A 37 7.41 4.90 -4.15
C ILE A 37 7.37 3.49 -3.57
N TYR A 38 8.15 3.28 -2.52
CA TYR A 38 8.21 2.01 -1.82
C TYR A 38 7.34 2.08 -0.58
N PHE A 39 6.39 1.17 -0.49
CA PHE A 39 5.47 1.11 0.64
C PHE A 39 5.77 -0.07 1.54
N THR A 40 5.65 0.16 2.84
CA THR A 40 5.61 -0.91 3.85
C THR A 40 4.29 -0.75 4.59
N MET A 41 3.43 -1.74 4.48
CA MET A 41 2.09 -1.72 5.07
C MET A 41 2.00 -2.79 6.15
N TYR A 42 1.34 -2.46 7.25
CA TYR A 42 1.16 -3.39 8.37
C TYR A 42 -0.28 -3.88 8.34
N LEU A 43 -0.48 -5.10 7.82
CA LEU A 43 -1.80 -5.64 7.49
C LEU A 43 -2.06 -6.96 8.19
N ASP A 44 -3.32 -7.16 8.63
CA ASP A 44 -3.77 -8.50 8.98
C ASP A 44 -4.20 -9.21 7.69
N LYS A 45 -4.64 -10.46 7.81
CA LYS A 45 -4.99 -11.25 6.63
C LYS A 45 -6.13 -10.64 5.81
N SER A 46 -7.17 -10.16 6.49
CA SER A 46 -8.32 -9.54 5.82
C SER A 46 -7.91 -8.29 5.06
N GLU A 47 -7.10 -7.45 5.70
CA GLU A 47 -6.61 -6.22 5.08
C GLU A 47 -5.69 -6.53 3.90
N ALA A 48 -4.85 -7.57 4.03
CA ALA A 48 -3.95 -7.97 2.95
C ALA A 48 -4.75 -8.41 1.71
N ASP A 49 -5.83 -9.14 1.91
CA ASP A 49 -6.68 -9.57 0.79
C ASP A 49 -7.31 -8.36 0.10
N LEU A 50 -7.81 -7.40 0.87
CA LEU A 50 -8.40 -6.18 0.31
C LEU A 50 -7.40 -5.36 -0.47
N VAL A 51 -6.20 -5.18 0.08
CA VAL A 51 -5.15 -4.40 -0.58
C VAL A 51 -4.69 -5.10 -1.85
N ASN A 52 -4.54 -6.43 -1.82
CA ASN A 52 -4.15 -7.18 -3.02
C ASN A 52 -5.17 -7.01 -4.14
N GLU A 53 -6.47 -7.08 -3.83
CA GLU A 53 -7.52 -6.85 -4.82
C GLU A 53 -7.43 -5.43 -5.39
N PHE A 54 -7.19 -4.45 -4.52
CA PHE A 54 -7.06 -3.07 -4.95
C PHE A 54 -5.87 -2.90 -5.90
N LEU A 55 -4.74 -3.51 -5.59
CA LEU A 55 -3.53 -3.42 -6.42
C LEU A 55 -3.73 -4.05 -7.79
N GLU A 56 -4.55 -5.09 -7.88
CA GLU A 56 -4.82 -5.77 -9.15
C GLU A 56 -5.56 -4.87 -10.13
N VAL A 57 -6.33 -3.90 -9.66
CA VAL A 57 -7.11 -3.01 -10.53
C VAL A 57 -6.42 -1.67 -10.79
N LEU A 58 -5.22 -1.51 -10.29
CA LEU A 58 -4.42 -0.30 -10.58
C LEU A 58 -3.80 -0.40 -12.03
#